data_6da7770d51f73ef5f235bcdff58804fd
#
_entry.id   6da7770d51f73ef5f235bcdff58804fd
#
_cell.length_a   1.000
_cell.length_b   1.000
_cell.length_c   1.000
_cell.angle_alpha   90.00
_cell.angle_beta   90.00
_cell.angle_gamma   90.00
#
_symmetry.space_group_name_H-M   'P 1'
#
loop_
_entity.id
_entity.type
_entity.pdbx_description
1 polymer ?
#
loop_
_entity_poly.entity_id
_entity_poly.type
_entity_poly.pdbx_seq_one_letter_code
_entity_poly.pdbx_strand_id
1 'polypeptide(L)'
;MPLDPGCLNGRVMKCLTFFLLLPETLKKSRKSARAQGKVQACYEIVPLALKKKMAAELYPASANTNIANSNAAANAKKNALQLQQAAPPPPQLHNLNNNNIESGNWQSFHPTLRERNALMFNNELMADVHFIVGPAGASKKVPAHKYILAVGSSVFYAMFYGDLAEVKSEIHIPDVEPAAFLILLKYLYSDEIDLEADTVLATLYAAKKYIVPALAKACVNFLETSLEAKNACVLLSQSRLFEEPDLTLRCWEVIDAQAELALKSEGFCEIDLQTLEIIVTRETLNTKEDVVFEAVLNWAEAECKRQGLSITPVNKRNVLGKALYLVRIPTMTLEEFANGAAQSDILTLEETRSIFLWYTAANKPQLEFPLIKRKGLAPQRCHRFQSSAYRSNQWRYRGRCDSIQFAVDKRIFIAGLGLYGSSCGKAEYSVKIELKRQGAVLAQNLTKFVSDGSSNTFSVWFEHPVQVEQDTFYTVSAILDGNELSYFGQEGMTEVQCGKVTFQFQCSSDSTNGTGVQGGQIPELIFYA
;
A
#
# COMPACT_ATOMS: atom_id res chain seq x y z
N MET A 1 -6.42 18.03 12.92
CA MET A 1 -7.55 18.18 11.98
C MET A 1 -7.45 16.99 11.04
N PRO A 2 -8.47 16.18 10.86
CA PRO A 2 -8.43 15.06 9.92
C PRO A 2 -8.50 15.62 8.49
N LEU A 3 -7.59 15.16 7.64
CA LEU A 3 -7.56 15.48 6.22
C LEU A 3 -8.67 14.69 5.50
N ASP A 4 -9.40 15.39 4.66
CA ASP A 4 -10.54 14.91 3.88
C ASP A 4 -10.09 13.81 2.88
N PRO A 5 -10.67 12.60 2.89
CA PRO A 5 -10.27 11.49 2.03
C PRO A 5 -10.62 11.64 0.53
N GLY A 6 -11.35 12.69 0.15
CA GLY A 6 -11.93 12.83 -1.20
C GLY A 6 -10.97 13.27 -2.33
N CYS A 7 -9.72 13.63 -2.04
CA CYS A 7 -8.88 14.33 -3.04
C CYS A 7 -7.95 13.45 -3.89
N LEU A 8 -7.77 12.18 -3.54
CA LEU A 8 -6.75 11.31 -4.17
C LEU A 8 -7.09 10.80 -5.59
N ASN A 9 -8.34 10.79 -5.99
CA ASN A 9 -8.78 9.82 -7.00
C ASN A 9 -9.25 10.37 -8.35
N GLY A 10 -9.65 11.61 -8.45
CA GLY A 10 -10.32 12.07 -9.68
C GLY A 10 -9.39 12.58 -10.80
N ARG A 11 -8.18 13.01 -10.49
CA ARG A 11 -7.29 13.66 -11.47
C ARG A 11 -6.20 12.75 -12.04
N VAL A 12 -5.61 11.89 -11.21
CA VAL A 12 -4.53 10.98 -11.63
C VAL A 12 -5.03 9.91 -12.60
N MET A 13 -6.25 9.39 -12.37
CA MET A 13 -6.87 8.42 -13.27
C MET A 13 -7.25 8.99 -14.64
N LYS A 14 -7.61 10.26 -14.75
CA LYS A 14 -7.91 10.86 -16.07
C LYS A 14 -6.69 10.92 -16.99
N CYS A 15 -5.49 11.11 -16.47
CA CYS A 15 -4.27 11.07 -17.27
C CYS A 15 -3.87 9.64 -17.66
N LEU A 16 -4.05 8.67 -16.76
CA LEU A 16 -3.66 7.26 -17.01
C LEU A 16 -4.68 6.49 -17.86
N THR A 17 -5.98 6.79 -17.73
CA THR A 17 -7.03 6.21 -18.59
C THR A 17 -6.89 6.65 -20.05
N PHE A 18 -6.33 7.83 -20.29
CA PHE A 18 -6.06 8.29 -21.67
C PHE A 18 -4.98 7.46 -22.37
N PHE A 19 -4.07 6.83 -21.62
CA PHE A 19 -3.00 5.99 -22.19
C PHE A 19 -3.47 4.56 -22.52
N LEU A 20 -4.50 4.06 -21.84
CA LEU A 20 -5.06 2.70 -22.08
C LEU A 20 -6.10 2.68 -23.21
N LEU A 21 -6.62 3.84 -23.62
CA LEU A 21 -7.67 3.97 -24.64
C LEU A 21 -7.16 4.50 -26.00
N LEU A 22 -5.91 4.24 -26.38
CA LEU A 22 -5.50 4.47 -27.75
C LEU A 22 -6.20 3.50 -28.69
N PRO A 23 -7.09 3.98 -29.59
CA PRO A 23 -7.83 3.10 -30.50
C PRO A 23 -6.89 2.35 -31.45
N GLU A 24 -7.26 1.15 -31.81
CA GLU A 24 -6.59 0.33 -32.84
C GLU A 24 -6.38 1.01 -34.21
N THR A 25 -7.03 2.16 -34.44
CA THR A 25 -6.89 2.98 -35.63
C THR A 25 -5.47 3.53 -35.86
N LEU A 26 -4.66 3.66 -34.82
CA LEU A 26 -3.24 4.08 -34.96
C LEU A 26 -2.31 2.96 -35.42
N LYS A 27 -2.71 1.69 -35.35
CA LYS A 27 -1.94 0.56 -35.89
C LYS A 27 -1.94 0.52 -37.43
N LYS A 28 -2.90 1.12 -38.11
CA LYS A 28 -3.00 1.15 -39.57
C LYS A 28 -2.29 2.32 -40.26
N SER A 29 -1.91 3.37 -39.51
CA SER A 29 -1.23 4.57 -40.06
C SER A 29 0.27 4.40 -40.29
N ARG A 30 0.87 3.25 -39.95
CA ARG A 30 2.32 2.99 -40.10
C ARG A 30 2.85 2.96 -41.53
N LYS A 31 2.02 2.99 -42.58
CA LYS A 31 2.44 2.92 -43.98
C LYS A 31 2.52 4.27 -44.73
N SER A 32 1.98 5.35 -44.16
CA SER A 32 1.92 6.65 -44.87
C SER A 32 2.77 7.79 -44.29
N ALA A 33 3.37 7.66 -43.12
CA ALA A 33 4.05 8.77 -42.41
C ALA A 33 5.59 8.66 -42.47
N ARG A 34 6.15 8.28 -43.60
CA ARG A 34 7.63 8.09 -43.75
C ARG A 34 8.41 9.39 -43.97
N ALA A 35 7.79 10.58 -43.99
CA ALA A 35 8.44 11.81 -44.39
C ALA A 35 8.39 13.01 -43.40
N GLN A 36 7.60 13.00 -42.31
CA GLN A 36 7.50 14.17 -41.44
C GLN A 36 7.48 13.89 -39.92
N GLY A 37 7.89 12.72 -39.44
CA GLY A 37 7.76 12.37 -38.04
C GLY A 37 8.97 11.69 -37.40
N LYS A 38 10.21 12.07 -37.75
CA LYS A 38 11.41 11.36 -37.23
C LYS A 38 11.77 11.67 -35.78
N VAL A 39 11.23 12.71 -35.16
CA VAL A 39 11.58 13.10 -33.79
C VAL A 39 10.57 12.57 -32.76
N GLN A 40 9.30 12.45 -33.12
CA GLN A 40 8.23 11.96 -32.23
C GLN A 40 8.29 10.45 -31.94
N ALA A 41 8.92 9.65 -32.80
CA ALA A 41 8.98 8.19 -32.69
C ALA A 41 10.07 7.66 -31.73
N CYS A 42 10.99 8.50 -31.27
CA CYS A 42 12.08 8.09 -30.36
C CYS A 42 11.66 8.01 -28.89
N TYR A 43 10.50 8.57 -28.52
CA TYR A 43 10.02 8.59 -27.12
C TYR A 43 8.97 7.53 -26.81
N GLU A 44 8.43 6.87 -27.82
CA GLU A 44 7.56 5.72 -27.63
C GLU A 44 8.42 4.46 -27.48
N ILE A 45 8.55 4.01 -26.22
CA ILE A 45 9.02 2.67 -25.85
C ILE A 45 10.46 2.37 -26.31
N VAL A 46 11.43 2.81 -25.54
CA VAL A 46 12.76 2.19 -25.54
C VAL A 46 12.59 0.76 -25.02
N PRO A 47 12.87 -0.29 -25.81
CA PRO A 47 12.74 -1.67 -25.34
C PRO A 47 13.60 -1.91 -24.09
N LEU A 48 13.10 -2.69 -23.14
CA LEU A 48 13.78 -3.02 -21.87
C LEU A 48 15.22 -3.53 -22.08
N ALA A 49 15.47 -4.22 -23.18
CA ALA A 49 16.80 -4.68 -23.58
C ALA A 49 17.79 -3.54 -23.87
N LEU A 50 17.33 -2.43 -24.45
CA LEU A 50 18.17 -1.26 -24.74
C LEU A 50 18.42 -0.44 -23.46
N LYS A 51 17.41 -0.34 -22.56
CA LYS A 51 17.56 0.27 -21.23
C LYS A 51 18.58 -0.47 -20.37
N LYS A 52 18.59 -1.82 -20.39
CA LYS A 52 19.60 -2.64 -19.70
C LYS A 52 21.00 -2.48 -20.29
N LYS A 53 21.11 -2.35 -21.60
CA LYS A 53 22.41 -2.14 -22.26
C LYS A 53 23.01 -0.77 -21.98
N MET A 54 22.20 0.29 -22.01
CA MET A 54 22.63 1.66 -21.66
C MET A 54 23.00 1.80 -20.18
N ALA A 55 22.30 1.12 -19.27
CA ALA A 55 22.64 1.12 -17.85
C ALA A 55 23.95 0.35 -17.57
N ALA A 56 24.21 -0.74 -18.30
CA ALA A 56 25.44 -1.54 -18.14
C ALA A 56 26.69 -0.83 -18.72
N GLU A 57 26.53 -0.01 -19.76
CA GLU A 57 27.63 0.77 -20.34
C GLU A 57 27.99 2.01 -19.52
N LEU A 58 27.03 2.58 -18.75
CA LEU A 58 27.22 3.78 -17.91
C LEU A 58 27.73 3.47 -16.49
N TYR A 59 27.57 2.23 -16.01
CA TYR A 59 28.02 1.80 -14.69
C TYR A 59 28.69 0.43 -14.78
N PRO A 60 30.00 0.34 -15.07
CA PRO A 60 30.71 -0.92 -14.96
C PRO A 60 30.76 -1.33 -13.49
N ALA A 61 30.33 -2.56 -13.21
CA ALA A 61 30.37 -3.15 -11.89
C ALA A 61 31.80 -3.13 -11.35
N SER A 62 32.06 -2.34 -10.31
CA SER A 62 33.34 -2.36 -9.59
C SER A 62 33.47 -3.67 -8.84
N ALA A 63 34.55 -4.35 -9.11
CA ALA A 63 34.94 -5.63 -8.53
C ALA A 63 35.10 -5.54 -7.02
N ASN A 64 34.70 -6.63 -6.35
CA ASN A 64 34.93 -6.93 -4.93
C ASN A 64 36.36 -6.65 -4.49
N THR A 65 36.49 -5.89 -3.40
CA THR A 65 37.63 -6.03 -2.48
C THR A 65 37.09 -6.15 -1.06
N ASN A 66 37.18 -7.38 -0.55
CA ASN A 66 37.09 -7.69 0.88
C ASN A 66 38.21 -6.99 1.64
N ILE A 67 37.88 -6.12 2.59
CA ILE A 67 38.77 -5.82 3.69
C ILE A 67 37.93 -5.82 4.98
N ALA A 68 38.25 -6.77 5.83
CA ALA A 68 37.82 -6.84 7.21
C ALA A 68 38.29 -5.61 7.99
N ASN A 69 37.42 -5.02 8.79
CA ASN A 69 37.86 -4.33 10.01
C ASN A 69 36.74 -4.35 11.06
N SER A 70 37.00 -5.16 12.06
CA SER A 70 36.40 -5.17 13.38
C SER A 70 36.94 -3.97 14.20
N ASN A 71 36.11 -3.47 15.12
CA ASN A 71 36.43 -2.56 16.21
C ASN A 71 36.32 -1.04 15.94
N ALA A 72 35.07 -0.53 15.92
CA ALA A 72 34.79 0.89 16.20
C ALA A 72 33.40 1.17 16.80
N ALA A 73 32.74 0.19 17.41
CA ALA A 73 31.35 0.37 17.90
C ALA A 73 31.23 0.59 19.44
N ALA A 74 32.34 0.78 20.17
CA ALA A 74 32.28 0.82 21.63
C ALA A 74 32.47 2.21 22.28
N ASN A 75 32.77 3.29 21.53
CA ASN A 75 33.06 4.60 22.14
C ASN A 75 32.09 5.76 21.81
N ALA A 76 30.99 5.51 21.14
CA ALA A 76 30.02 6.56 20.77
C ALA A 76 28.84 6.75 21.76
N LYS A 77 28.78 5.99 22.86
CA LYS A 77 27.63 6.04 23.81
C LYS A 77 27.85 6.86 25.08
N LYS A 78 28.94 7.58 25.24
CA LYS A 78 29.22 8.35 26.48
C LYS A 78 29.19 9.88 26.37
N ASN A 79 29.01 10.50 25.22
CA ASN A 79 29.02 11.96 25.07
C ASN A 79 27.70 12.60 24.61
N ALA A 80 26.58 11.91 24.73
CA ALA A 80 25.27 12.43 24.29
C ALA A 80 24.37 12.95 25.44
N LEU A 81 24.92 13.28 26.59
CA LEU A 81 24.12 13.67 27.77
C LEU A 81 24.59 15.00 28.38
N GLN A 82 24.91 16.00 27.56
CA GLN A 82 24.99 17.40 28.00
C GLN A 82 25.06 18.29 26.76
N LEU A 83 23.91 18.80 26.30
CA LEU A 83 23.71 20.08 25.61
C LEU A 83 22.30 20.12 25.03
N GLN A 84 21.29 20.18 25.93
CA GLN A 84 19.98 20.70 25.55
C GLN A 84 20.08 22.23 25.59
N GLN A 85 20.58 22.84 24.53
CA GLN A 85 20.23 24.22 24.19
C GLN A 85 19.29 24.17 23.00
N ALA A 86 18.15 24.84 23.16
CA ALA A 86 17.08 24.94 22.19
C ALA A 86 17.64 25.37 20.81
N ALA A 87 17.41 24.54 19.80
CA ALA A 87 17.64 24.89 18.42
C ALA A 87 16.72 26.08 18.06
N PRO A 88 17.22 27.11 17.38
CA PRO A 88 16.35 28.17 16.86
C PRO A 88 15.33 27.56 15.87
N PRO A 89 14.10 28.09 15.79
CA PRO A 89 13.11 27.62 14.85
C PRO A 89 13.67 27.72 13.41
N PRO A 90 13.31 26.80 12.51
CA PRO A 90 13.77 26.87 11.13
C PRO A 90 13.35 28.22 10.52
N PRO A 91 14.21 28.86 9.72
CA PRO A 91 13.86 30.11 9.09
C PRO A 91 12.61 29.91 8.21
N GLN A 92 11.56 30.64 8.52
CA GLN A 92 10.38 30.70 7.66
C GLN A 92 10.85 31.19 6.29
N LEU A 93 10.57 30.39 5.25
CA LEU A 93 10.73 30.80 3.86
C LEU A 93 9.79 32.00 3.62
N HIS A 94 10.27 33.20 3.91
CA HIS A 94 9.64 34.39 3.41
C HIS A 94 9.74 34.37 1.88
N ASN A 95 8.60 34.58 1.21
CA ASN A 95 8.52 34.90 -0.21
C ASN A 95 9.63 35.93 -0.55
N LEU A 96 10.73 35.46 -1.10
CA LEU A 96 11.75 36.28 -1.67
C LEU A 96 11.15 36.89 -2.93
N ASN A 97 10.66 38.13 -2.81
CA ASN A 97 10.33 38.98 -3.95
C ASN A 97 11.50 38.93 -4.93
N ASN A 98 11.22 38.81 -6.22
CA ASN A 98 12.15 38.85 -7.36
C ASN A 98 13.14 40.03 -7.34
N ASN A 99 12.94 41.03 -6.49
CA ASN A 99 13.75 42.26 -6.39
C ASN A 99 15.15 42.05 -5.77
N ASN A 100 15.46 40.93 -5.14
CA ASN A 100 16.79 40.69 -4.55
C ASN A 100 17.77 39.98 -5.51
N ILE A 101 17.33 39.51 -6.65
CA ILE A 101 18.18 38.86 -7.66
C ILE A 101 18.81 39.92 -8.61
N GLU A 102 18.23 41.10 -8.70
CA GLU A 102 18.76 42.21 -9.50
C GLU A 102 20.01 42.89 -8.90
N SER A 103 20.33 42.63 -7.62
CA SER A 103 21.62 43.05 -7.07
C SER A 103 22.72 42.13 -7.62
N GLY A 104 23.65 42.64 -8.40
CA GLY A 104 24.67 41.90 -9.15
C GLY A 104 25.65 41.03 -8.31
N ASN A 105 25.26 40.56 -7.12
CA ASN A 105 26.08 39.73 -6.22
C ASN A 105 25.26 38.73 -5.41
N TRP A 106 24.15 38.18 -5.96
CA TRP A 106 23.29 37.24 -5.27
C TRP A 106 24.04 35.95 -4.85
N GLN A 107 25.10 35.57 -5.59
CA GLN A 107 25.90 34.36 -5.31
C GLN A 107 26.60 34.46 -3.94
N SER A 108 26.96 35.62 -3.44
CA SER A 108 27.62 35.78 -2.15
C SER A 108 26.70 35.53 -0.94
N PHE A 109 25.38 35.61 -1.14
CA PHE A 109 24.38 35.31 -0.11
C PHE A 109 24.05 33.83 0.01
N HIS A 110 24.52 32.99 -0.93
CA HIS A 110 24.27 31.57 -0.98
C HIS A 110 25.59 30.80 -1.05
N PRO A 111 26.13 30.35 0.10
CA PRO A 111 27.49 29.84 0.22
C PRO A 111 27.71 28.53 -0.53
N THR A 112 26.66 27.68 -0.67
CA THR A 112 26.80 26.38 -1.32
C THR A 112 26.29 26.39 -2.77
N LEU A 113 26.83 25.49 -3.59
CA LEU A 113 26.36 25.28 -4.96
C LEU A 113 24.88 24.84 -4.98
N ARG A 114 24.51 24.00 -4.01
CA ARG A 114 23.11 23.53 -3.84
C ARG A 114 22.13 24.68 -3.63
N GLU A 115 22.45 25.61 -2.74
CA GLU A 115 21.61 26.79 -2.50
C GLU A 115 21.49 27.68 -3.74
N ARG A 116 22.62 27.88 -4.44
CA ARG A 116 22.61 28.67 -5.69
C ARG A 116 21.80 28.00 -6.79
N ASN A 117 21.91 26.67 -6.95
CA ASN A 117 21.09 25.93 -7.91
C ASN A 117 19.61 25.95 -7.52
N ALA A 118 19.29 25.82 -6.23
CA ALA A 118 17.91 25.88 -5.74
C ALA A 118 17.21 27.20 -6.14
N LEU A 119 17.95 28.32 -6.14
CA LEU A 119 17.42 29.62 -6.61
C LEU A 119 17.12 29.66 -8.11
N MET A 120 17.80 28.83 -8.91
CA MET A 120 17.57 28.73 -10.34
C MET A 120 16.34 27.88 -10.68
N PHE A 121 15.78 27.15 -9.71
CA PHE A 121 14.59 26.35 -9.92
C PHE A 121 13.38 27.21 -10.27
N ASN A 122 12.72 26.90 -11.39
CA ASN A 122 11.54 27.62 -11.89
C ASN A 122 11.77 29.14 -12.00
N ASN A 123 12.97 29.56 -12.42
CA ASN A 123 13.42 30.93 -12.52
C ASN A 123 13.89 31.24 -13.95
N GLU A 124 13.50 32.40 -14.48
CA GLU A 124 13.89 32.85 -15.81
C GLU A 124 15.37 33.29 -15.91
N LEU A 125 16.02 33.53 -14.76
CA LEU A 125 17.42 33.96 -14.73
C LEU A 125 18.31 32.88 -15.35
N MET A 126 19.00 33.23 -16.46
CA MET A 126 19.85 32.33 -17.24
C MET A 126 19.11 31.09 -17.83
N ALA A 127 17.77 31.06 -17.86
CA ALA A 127 17.03 29.97 -18.47
C ALA A 127 17.32 29.90 -19.98
N ASP A 128 17.67 28.71 -20.48
CA ASP A 128 18.00 28.44 -21.88
C ASP A 128 17.04 27.43 -22.53
N VAL A 129 16.02 26.99 -21.79
CA VAL A 129 14.93 26.14 -22.27
C VAL A 129 13.65 26.40 -21.46
N HIS A 130 12.50 26.25 -22.14
CA HIS A 130 11.17 26.34 -21.54
C HIS A 130 10.39 25.07 -21.84
N PHE A 131 9.75 24.52 -20.84
CA PHE A 131 8.86 23.39 -21.02
C PHE A 131 7.39 23.83 -20.95
N ILE A 132 6.60 23.34 -21.89
CA ILE A 132 5.13 23.46 -21.86
C ILE A 132 4.59 22.13 -21.36
N VAL A 133 4.30 22.04 -20.05
CA VAL A 133 4.00 20.79 -19.36
C VAL A 133 2.51 20.66 -19.09
N GLY A 134 1.95 19.50 -19.40
CA GLY A 134 0.54 19.17 -19.18
C GLY A 134 -0.29 19.16 -20.46
N PRO A 135 -1.53 18.67 -20.35
CA PRO A 135 -2.44 18.54 -21.48
C PRO A 135 -2.85 19.92 -22.05
N ALA A 136 -3.24 19.92 -23.32
CA ALA A 136 -3.73 21.13 -23.98
C ALA A 136 -4.89 21.77 -23.19
N GLY A 137 -4.78 23.08 -22.93
CA GLY A 137 -5.76 23.83 -22.13
C GLY A 137 -5.49 23.86 -20.62
N ALA A 138 -4.58 23.02 -20.11
CA ALA A 138 -4.14 23.04 -18.71
C ALA A 138 -2.60 22.97 -18.57
N SER A 139 -1.88 23.32 -19.64
CA SER A 139 -0.41 23.31 -19.64
C SER A 139 0.17 24.51 -18.87
N LYS A 140 1.35 24.29 -18.27
CA LYS A 140 2.13 25.31 -17.55
C LYS A 140 3.47 25.50 -18.25
N LYS A 141 3.88 26.75 -18.48
CA LYS A 141 5.22 27.10 -18.96
C LYS A 141 6.18 27.11 -17.77
N VAL A 142 7.30 26.38 -17.89
CA VAL A 142 8.31 26.20 -16.85
C VAL A 142 9.68 26.51 -17.44
N PRO A 143 10.36 27.57 -16.98
CA PRO A 143 11.75 27.87 -17.37
C PRO A 143 12.71 26.87 -16.72
N ALA A 144 13.80 26.54 -17.43
CA ALA A 144 14.79 25.61 -16.93
C ALA A 144 16.18 25.83 -17.57
N HIS A 145 17.19 25.08 -17.08
CA HIS A 145 18.59 25.20 -17.44
C HIS A 145 19.11 23.85 -17.93
N LYS A 146 19.40 23.75 -19.23
CA LYS A 146 19.82 22.50 -19.90
C LYS A 146 20.95 21.78 -19.19
N TYR A 147 21.97 22.53 -18.75
CA TYR A 147 23.13 21.95 -18.06
C TYR A 147 22.74 21.23 -16.76
N ILE A 148 21.96 21.88 -15.91
CA ILE A 148 21.54 21.30 -14.62
C ILE A 148 20.73 20.02 -14.85
N LEU A 149 19.77 20.08 -15.77
CA LEU A 149 18.93 18.93 -16.09
C LEU A 149 19.72 17.77 -16.69
N ALA A 150 20.65 18.07 -17.58
CA ALA A 150 21.49 17.05 -18.23
C ALA A 150 22.46 16.34 -17.25
N VAL A 151 22.94 17.06 -16.22
CA VAL A 151 23.76 16.48 -15.17
C VAL A 151 22.94 15.48 -14.30
N GLY A 152 21.67 15.80 -14.06
CA GLY A 152 20.81 14.98 -13.19
C GLY A 152 20.03 13.85 -13.89
N SER A 153 19.96 13.86 -15.23
CA SER A 153 19.17 12.89 -16.00
C SER A 153 19.80 12.57 -17.35
N SER A 154 20.03 11.28 -17.61
CA SER A 154 20.54 10.81 -18.90
C SER A 154 19.57 11.08 -20.06
N VAL A 155 18.26 11.15 -19.78
CA VAL A 155 17.25 11.52 -20.79
C VAL A 155 17.39 12.99 -21.17
N PHE A 156 17.53 13.89 -20.20
CA PHE A 156 17.79 15.30 -20.48
C PHE A 156 19.16 15.53 -21.12
N TYR A 157 20.17 14.74 -20.72
CA TYR A 157 21.47 14.77 -21.41
C TYR A 157 21.30 14.44 -22.89
N ALA A 158 20.64 13.34 -23.23
CA ALA A 158 20.40 12.95 -24.60
C ALA A 158 19.54 13.98 -25.36
N MET A 159 18.56 14.58 -24.67
CA MET A 159 17.68 15.60 -25.25
C MET A 159 18.41 16.89 -25.63
N PHE A 160 19.43 17.32 -24.88
CA PHE A 160 20.10 18.60 -25.09
C PHE A 160 21.49 18.49 -25.71
N TYR A 161 22.20 17.38 -25.46
CA TYR A 161 23.60 17.21 -25.84
C TYR A 161 23.88 15.89 -26.61
N GLY A 162 22.84 15.12 -26.91
CA GLY A 162 22.97 13.90 -27.70
C GLY A 162 23.01 14.16 -29.20
N ASP A 163 23.19 13.10 -29.99
CA ASP A 163 23.30 13.15 -31.47
C ASP A 163 22.05 13.72 -32.17
N LEU A 164 20.90 13.68 -31.50
CA LEU A 164 19.61 14.19 -31.98
C LEU A 164 19.09 15.28 -31.03
N ALA A 165 19.97 16.18 -30.60
CA ALA A 165 19.63 17.21 -29.65
C ALA A 165 18.48 18.11 -30.14
N GLU A 166 17.56 18.45 -29.20
CA GLU A 166 16.44 19.36 -29.47
C GLU A 166 16.96 20.79 -29.65
N VAL A 167 16.68 21.37 -30.79
CA VAL A 167 17.12 22.72 -31.16
C VAL A 167 16.17 23.80 -30.67
N LYS A 168 14.91 23.43 -30.40
CA LYS A 168 13.88 24.36 -29.95
C LYS A 168 14.13 24.83 -28.52
N SER A 169 13.86 26.10 -28.26
CA SER A 169 13.85 26.68 -26.91
C SER A 169 12.59 26.34 -26.11
N GLU A 170 11.50 25.92 -26.78
CA GLU A 170 10.25 25.47 -26.14
C GLU A 170 9.98 24.02 -26.48
N ILE A 171 9.79 23.22 -25.43
CA ILE A 171 9.59 21.76 -25.51
C ILE A 171 8.25 21.40 -24.86
N HIS A 172 7.39 20.72 -25.62
CA HIS A 172 6.08 20.28 -25.14
C HIS A 172 6.14 18.90 -24.49
N ILE A 173 5.62 18.79 -23.25
CA ILE A 173 5.51 17.56 -22.47
C ILE A 173 4.04 17.38 -22.05
N PRO A 174 3.18 16.86 -22.93
CA PRO A 174 1.73 16.82 -22.69
C PRO A 174 1.30 15.69 -21.72
N ASP A 175 2.16 14.73 -21.48
CA ASP A 175 1.89 13.48 -20.76
C ASP A 175 2.41 13.45 -19.31
N VAL A 176 2.97 14.55 -18.82
CA VAL A 176 3.41 14.72 -17.43
C VAL A 176 2.59 15.81 -16.76
N GLU A 177 2.14 15.56 -15.54
CA GLU A 177 1.44 16.58 -14.76
C GLU A 177 2.39 17.72 -14.36
N PRO A 178 1.97 18.99 -14.46
CA PRO A 178 2.82 20.13 -14.13
C PRO A 178 3.37 20.09 -12.69
N ALA A 179 2.58 19.67 -11.71
CA ALA A 179 3.02 19.55 -10.32
C ALA A 179 4.12 18.50 -10.16
N ALA A 180 3.95 17.31 -10.75
CA ALA A 180 4.93 16.23 -10.72
C ALA A 180 6.23 16.62 -11.45
N PHE A 181 6.12 17.35 -12.57
CA PHE A 181 7.29 17.85 -13.28
C PHE A 181 8.09 18.87 -12.45
N LEU A 182 7.41 19.74 -11.71
CA LEU A 182 8.07 20.69 -10.81
C LEU A 182 8.77 19.97 -9.65
N ILE A 183 8.20 18.89 -9.09
CA ILE A 183 8.87 18.08 -8.07
C ILE A 183 10.12 17.42 -8.65
N LEU A 184 10.02 16.83 -9.86
CA LEU A 184 11.19 16.29 -10.58
C LEU A 184 12.28 17.35 -10.76
N LEU A 185 11.93 18.54 -11.25
CA LEU A 185 12.90 19.62 -11.44
C LEU A 185 13.50 20.07 -10.10
N LYS A 186 12.69 20.29 -9.07
CA LYS A 186 13.18 20.68 -7.74
C LYS A 186 14.24 19.70 -7.24
N TYR A 187 13.97 18.38 -7.39
CA TYR A 187 14.95 17.35 -7.07
C TYR A 187 16.25 17.49 -7.87
N LEU A 188 16.17 17.71 -9.20
CA LEU A 188 17.35 17.86 -10.05
C LEU A 188 18.19 19.10 -9.74
N TYR A 189 17.57 20.16 -9.19
CA TYR A 189 18.26 21.39 -8.82
C TYR A 189 18.86 21.38 -7.42
N SER A 190 18.22 20.70 -6.45
CA SER A 190 18.56 20.84 -5.04
C SER A 190 18.62 19.52 -4.24
N ASP A 191 18.37 18.37 -4.86
CA ASP A 191 18.18 17.08 -4.18
C ASP A 191 17.08 17.10 -3.10
N GLU A 192 16.19 18.09 -3.15
CA GLU A 192 15.06 18.16 -2.24
C GLU A 192 13.90 17.32 -2.75
N ILE A 193 13.33 16.51 -1.86
CA ILE A 193 12.21 15.63 -2.15
C ILE A 193 11.04 16.07 -1.26
N ASP A 194 9.98 16.53 -1.90
CA ASP A 194 8.74 16.98 -1.27
C ASP A 194 7.58 16.22 -1.92
N LEU A 195 7.14 15.14 -1.28
CA LEU A 195 6.14 14.25 -1.83
C LEU A 195 4.82 14.38 -1.07
N GLU A 196 3.76 14.49 -1.84
CA GLU A 196 2.39 14.51 -1.36
C GLU A 196 1.60 13.33 -1.94
N ALA A 197 0.57 12.91 -1.24
CA ALA A 197 -0.21 11.72 -1.59
C ALA A 197 -0.90 11.85 -2.97
N ASP A 198 -1.31 13.04 -3.37
CA ASP A 198 -2.00 13.33 -4.64
C ASP A 198 -1.05 13.47 -5.83
N THR A 199 0.26 13.71 -5.60
CA THR A 199 1.25 13.93 -6.65
C THR A 199 2.27 12.81 -6.80
N VAL A 200 2.41 11.94 -5.80
CA VAL A 200 3.49 10.92 -5.74
C VAL A 200 3.47 9.93 -6.91
N LEU A 201 2.28 9.48 -7.37
CA LEU A 201 2.18 8.57 -8.52
C LEU A 201 2.60 9.23 -9.83
N ALA A 202 2.17 10.46 -10.06
CA ALA A 202 2.57 11.25 -11.23
C ALA A 202 4.07 11.59 -11.16
N THR A 203 4.62 11.82 -9.95
CA THR A 203 6.05 12.03 -9.72
C THR A 203 6.86 10.76 -9.99
N LEU A 204 6.36 9.60 -9.58
CA LEU A 204 6.97 8.30 -9.90
C LEU A 204 7.04 8.09 -11.41
N TYR A 205 5.94 8.38 -12.13
CA TYR A 205 5.92 8.33 -13.60
C TYR A 205 7.00 9.24 -14.21
N ALA A 206 7.07 10.50 -13.77
CA ALA A 206 8.07 11.46 -14.26
C ALA A 206 9.50 10.99 -13.93
N ALA A 207 9.75 10.52 -12.72
CA ALA A 207 11.06 10.00 -12.31
C ALA A 207 11.51 8.78 -13.13
N LYS A 208 10.58 7.87 -13.46
CA LYS A 208 10.86 6.73 -14.35
C LYS A 208 11.09 7.17 -15.79
N LYS A 209 10.27 8.08 -16.32
CA LYS A 209 10.39 8.62 -17.68
C LYS A 209 11.73 9.29 -17.91
N TYR A 210 12.18 10.09 -16.96
CA TYR A 210 13.45 10.84 -17.06
C TYR A 210 14.65 10.10 -16.43
N ILE A 211 14.47 8.84 -16.02
CA ILE A 211 15.52 7.98 -15.45
C ILE A 211 16.22 8.68 -14.27
N VAL A 212 15.43 9.01 -13.23
CA VAL A 212 15.90 9.58 -11.96
C VAL A 212 15.65 8.56 -10.83
N PRO A 213 16.53 7.55 -10.68
CA PRO A 213 16.23 6.37 -9.84
C PRO A 213 16.11 6.70 -8.36
N ALA A 214 16.84 7.70 -7.84
CA ALA A 214 16.75 8.06 -6.44
C ALA A 214 15.38 8.68 -6.09
N LEU A 215 14.84 9.56 -6.96
CA LEU A 215 13.50 10.10 -6.80
C LEU A 215 12.44 9.00 -6.96
N ALA A 216 12.59 8.11 -7.94
CA ALA A 216 11.68 6.98 -8.11
C ALA A 216 11.64 6.10 -6.85
N LYS A 217 12.81 5.79 -6.25
CA LYS A 217 12.89 5.04 -4.99
C LYS A 217 12.21 5.77 -3.84
N ALA A 218 12.38 7.08 -3.72
CA ALA A 218 11.71 7.87 -2.69
C ALA A 218 10.18 7.83 -2.86
N CYS A 219 9.67 7.92 -4.10
CA CYS A 219 8.25 7.78 -4.38
C CYS A 219 7.72 6.39 -3.98
N VAL A 220 8.44 5.32 -4.32
CA VAL A 220 8.06 3.93 -3.93
C VAL A 220 8.03 3.79 -2.41
N ASN A 221 9.06 4.27 -1.70
CA ASN A 221 9.08 4.23 -0.23
C ASN A 221 7.89 4.99 0.38
N PHE A 222 7.55 6.16 -0.17
CA PHE A 222 6.38 6.93 0.27
C PHE A 222 5.09 6.12 0.08
N LEU A 223 4.90 5.50 -1.10
CA LEU A 223 3.74 4.66 -1.40
C LEU A 223 3.66 3.43 -0.49
N GLU A 224 4.79 2.78 -0.19
CA GLU A 224 4.86 1.65 0.72
C GLU A 224 4.48 2.03 2.17
N THR A 225 4.87 3.22 2.63
CA THR A 225 4.55 3.70 3.98
C THR A 225 3.11 4.18 4.12
N SER A 226 2.49 4.63 3.03
CA SER A 226 1.09 5.07 2.97
C SER A 226 0.10 3.99 2.52
N LEU A 227 0.59 2.74 2.33
CA LEU A 227 -0.21 1.62 1.84
C LEU A 227 -1.19 1.14 2.92
N GLU A 228 -2.48 1.21 2.58
CA GLU A 228 -3.61 0.76 3.41
C GLU A 228 -4.62 -0.01 2.53
N ALA A 229 -5.56 -0.73 3.14
CA ALA A 229 -6.57 -1.48 2.38
C ALA A 229 -7.35 -0.62 1.38
N LYS A 230 -7.64 0.64 1.73
CA LYS A 230 -8.42 1.57 0.88
C LYS A 230 -7.72 1.94 -0.44
N ASN A 231 -6.38 1.92 -0.49
CA ASN A 231 -5.59 2.30 -1.67
C ASN A 231 -4.83 1.11 -2.31
N ALA A 232 -4.82 -0.05 -1.66
CA ALA A 232 -4.01 -1.19 -2.07
C ALA A 232 -4.32 -1.68 -3.50
N CYS A 233 -5.59 -1.67 -3.91
CA CYS A 233 -5.99 -2.13 -5.25
C CYS A 233 -5.51 -1.17 -6.36
N VAL A 234 -5.62 0.14 -6.14
CA VAL A 234 -5.09 1.15 -7.07
C VAL A 234 -3.58 1.05 -7.15
N LEU A 235 -2.90 0.99 -6.00
CA LEU A 235 -1.44 0.88 -5.95
C LEU A 235 -0.94 -0.44 -6.57
N LEU A 236 -1.72 -1.52 -6.48
CA LEU A 236 -1.42 -2.76 -7.19
C LEU A 236 -1.41 -2.56 -8.71
N SER A 237 -2.44 -1.92 -9.27
CA SER A 237 -2.51 -1.61 -10.71
C SER A 237 -1.31 -0.76 -11.13
N GLN A 238 -0.99 0.28 -10.36
CA GLN A 238 0.11 1.20 -10.66
C GLN A 238 1.49 0.54 -10.51
N SER A 239 1.72 -0.24 -9.45
CA SER A 239 2.98 -0.93 -9.21
C SER A 239 3.32 -1.93 -10.32
N ARG A 240 2.29 -2.58 -10.88
CA ARG A 240 2.45 -3.46 -12.05
C ARG A 240 2.78 -2.69 -13.32
N LEU A 241 2.11 -1.54 -13.54
CA LEU A 241 2.40 -0.66 -14.67
C LEU A 241 3.83 -0.10 -14.62
N PHE A 242 4.30 0.28 -13.44
CA PHE A 242 5.64 0.83 -13.25
C PHE A 242 6.73 -0.21 -13.03
N GLU A 243 6.39 -1.51 -13.09
CA GLU A 243 7.33 -2.61 -12.85
C GLU A 243 8.04 -2.50 -11.49
N GLU A 244 7.28 -2.23 -10.42
CA GLU A 244 7.75 -2.18 -9.03
C GLU A 244 7.36 -3.46 -8.27
N PRO A 245 8.21 -4.50 -8.30
CA PRO A 245 7.86 -5.81 -7.75
C PRO A 245 7.69 -5.78 -6.23
N ASP A 246 8.48 -4.99 -5.51
CA ASP A 246 8.40 -4.92 -4.05
C ASP A 246 7.09 -4.25 -3.59
N LEU A 247 6.72 -3.14 -4.21
CA LEU A 247 5.43 -2.50 -3.96
C LEU A 247 4.26 -3.42 -4.36
N THR A 248 4.39 -4.15 -5.47
CA THR A 248 3.39 -5.14 -5.92
C THR A 248 3.19 -6.22 -4.85
N LEU A 249 4.29 -6.77 -4.30
CA LEU A 249 4.22 -7.80 -3.25
C LEU A 249 3.52 -7.27 -2.00
N ARG A 250 3.87 -6.06 -1.57
CA ARG A 250 3.23 -5.42 -0.41
C ARG A 250 1.75 -5.13 -0.61
N CYS A 251 1.34 -4.70 -1.82
CA CYS A 251 -0.08 -4.56 -2.14
C CYS A 251 -0.83 -5.89 -1.98
N TRP A 252 -0.22 -7.00 -2.42
CA TRP A 252 -0.81 -8.32 -2.26
C TRP A 252 -0.95 -8.74 -0.80
N GLU A 253 0.05 -8.48 0.04
CA GLU A 253 -0.03 -8.77 1.48
C GLU A 253 -1.25 -8.07 2.12
N VAL A 254 -1.47 -6.79 1.79
CA VAL A 254 -2.61 -6.02 2.31
C VAL A 254 -3.93 -6.53 1.74
N ILE A 255 -4.02 -6.74 0.42
CA ILE A 255 -5.25 -7.20 -0.26
C ILE A 255 -5.66 -8.59 0.25
N ASP A 256 -4.70 -9.49 0.42
CA ASP A 256 -5.00 -10.85 0.90
C ASP A 256 -5.44 -10.84 2.38
N ALA A 257 -4.75 -10.11 3.25
CA ALA A 257 -5.03 -10.11 4.68
C ALA A 257 -6.30 -9.30 5.04
N GLN A 258 -6.52 -8.17 4.37
CA GLN A 258 -7.63 -7.25 4.60
C GLN A 258 -8.60 -7.22 3.40
N ALA A 259 -8.88 -8.39 2.82
CA ALA A 259 -9.58 -8.52 1.55
C ALA A 259 -10.94 -7.82 1.55
N GLU A 260 -11.74 -7.97 2.61
CA GLU A 260 -13.04 -7.32 2.70
C GLU A 260 -12.93 -5.79 2.63
N LEU A 261 -12.00 -5.19 3.40
CA LEU A 261 -11.77 -3.75 3.38
C LEU A 261 -11.25 -3.26 2.02
N ALA A 262 -10.34 -4.02 1.40
CA ALA A 262 -9.78 -3.68 0.10
C ALA A 262 -10.83 -3.74 -1.01
N LEU A 263 -11.67 -4.79 -1.03
CA LEU A 263 -12.69 -4.99 -2.04
C LEU A 263 -13.88 -4.01 -1.90
N LYS A 264 -14.20 -3.57 -0.68
CA LYS A 264 -15.23 -2.55 -0.41
C LYS A 264 -14.76 -1.11 -0.60
N SER A 265 -13.47 -0.90 -0.87
CA SER A 265 -12.92 0.44 -1.07
C SER A 265 -13.33 1.06 -2.41
N GLU A 266 -13.38 2.40 -2.48
CA GLU A 266 -13.55 3.12 -3.74
C GLU A 266 -12.42 2.79 -4.73
N GLY A 267 -11.18 2.62 -4.22
CA GLY A 267 -10.02 2.25 -5.01
C GLY A 267 -10.16 0.92 -5.76
N PHE A 268 -10.94 -0.03 -5.25
CA PHE A 268 -11.25 -1.25 -5.99
C PHE A 268 -12.10 -0.98 -7.23
N CYS A 269 -13.01 -0.03 -7.17
CA CYS A 269 -13.86 0.35 -8.30
C CYS A 269 -13.09 1.10 -9.40
N GLU A 270 -11.87 1.58 -9.14
CA GLU A 270 -11.06 2.36 -10.08
C GLU A 270 -10.07 1.54 -10.91
N ILE A 271 -9.82 0.28 -10.53
CA ILE A 271 -8.86 -0.58 -11.23
C ILE A 271 -9.36 -0.99 -12.63
N ASP A 272 -8.42 -1.33 -13.50
CA ASP A 272 -8.70 -1.90 -14.83
C ASP A 272 -9.22 -3.34 -14.74
N LEU A 273 -9.88 -3.80 -15.82
CA LEU A 273 -10.46 -5.15 -15.90
C LEU A 273 -9.41 -6.25 -15.68
N GLN A 274 -8.19 -6.08 -16.18
CA GLN A 274 -7.12 -7.08 -16.01
C GLN A 274 -6.71 -7.20 -14.54
N THR A 275 -6.61 -6.09 -13.82
CA THR A 275 -6.32 -6.07 -12.38
C THR A 275 -7.48 -6.68 -11.59
N LEU A 276 -8.74 -6.38 -11.95
CA LEU A 276 -9.92 -7.04 -11.38
C LEU A 276 -9.84 -8.56 -11.52
N GLU A 277 -9.61 -9.08 -12.73
CA GLU A 277 -9.51 -10.52 -12.98
C GLU A 277 -8.42 -11.17 -12.13
N ILE A 278 -7.26 -10.53 -12.01
CA ILE A 278 -6.13 -11.06 -11.22
C ILE A 278 -6.50 -11.09 -9.73
N ILE A 279 -7.12 -10.04 -9.19
CA ILE A 279 -7.54 -10.02 -7.78
C ILE A 279 -8.59 -11.10 -7.53
N VAL A 280 -9.63 -11.17 -8.36
CA VAL A 280 -10.73 -12.14 -8.17
C VAL A 280 -10.28 -13.59 -8.35
N THR A 281 -9.22 -13.86 -9.11
CA THR A 281 -8.67 -15.21 -9.28
C THR A 281 -7.89 -15.70 -8.07
N ARG A 282 -7.41 -14.82 -7.16
CA ARG A 282 -6.51 -15.21 -6.07
C ARG A 282 -7.14 -16.20 -5.10
N GLU A 283 -6.35 -17.22 -4.75
CA GLU A 283 -6.71 -18.23 -3.75
C GLU A 283 -6.61 -17.73 -2.30
N THR A 284 -5.81 -16.69 -2.08
CA THR A 284 -5.41 -16.18 -0.76
C THR A 284 -6.30 -15.06 -0.22
N LEU A 285 -7.29 -14.59 -1.00
CA LEU A 285 -8.25 -13.59 -0.52
C LEU A 285 -8.97 -14.07 0.75
N ASN A 286 -8.72 -13.38 1.86
CA ASN A 286 -9.26 -13.75 3.17
C ASN A 286 -10.63 -13.10 3.42
N THR A 287 -11.61 -13.45 2.59
CA THR A 287 -12.99 -12.95 2.68
C THR A 287 -13.99 -13.98 2.19
N LYS A 288 -15.26 -13.73 2.42
CA LYS A 288 -16.37 -14.54 1.92
C LYS A 288 -16.65 -14.24 0.45
N GLU A 289 -17.26 -15.20 -0.25
CA GLU A 289 -17.53 -15.07 -1.68
C GLU A 289 -18.69 -14.13 -2.00
N ASP A 290 -19.65 -13.93 -1.07
CA ASP A 290 -20.70 -12.92 -1.19
C ASP A 290 -20.12 -11.50 -1.24
N VAL A 291 -19.11 -11.22 -0.43
CA VAL A 291 -18.36 -9.94 -0.46
C VAL A 291 -17.62 -9.75 -1.79
N VAL A 292 -16.99 -10.82 -2.32
CA VAL A 292 -16.33 -10.76 -3.63
C VAL A 292 -17.34 -10.47 -4.73
N PHE A 293 -18.49 -11.12 -4.70
CA PHE A 293 -19.57 -10.93 -5.67
C PHE A 293 -20.09 -9.47 -5.65
N GLU A 294 -20.40 -8.95 -4.46
CA GLU A 294 -20.84 -7.57 -4.28
C GLU A 294 -19.83 -6.56 -4.82
N ALA A 295 -18.54 -6.76 -4.49
CA ALA A 295 -17.46 -5.90 -4.95
C ALA A 295 -17.34 -5.90 -6.49
N VAL A 296 -17.46 -7.07 -7.12
CA VAL A 296 -17.44 -7.20 -8.59
C VAL A 296 -18.61 -6.47 -9.24
N LEU A 297 -19.81 -6.51 -8.63
CA LEU A 297 -20.98 -5.75 -9.11
C LEU A 297 -20.79 -4.23 -8.98
N ASN A 298 -20.20 -3.77 -7.88
CA ASN A 298 -19.90 -2.36 -7.65
C ASN A 298 -18.84 -1.85 -8.64
N TRP A 299 -17.83 -2.65 -8.93
CA TRP A 299 -16.86 -2.36 -9.99
C TRP A 299 -17.54 -2.25 -11.37
N ALA A 300 -18.44 -3.18 -11.69
CA ALA A 300 -19.17 -3.17 -12.96
C ALA A 300 -20.04 -1.91 -13.11
N GLU A 301 -20.65 -1.47 -12.03
CA GLU A 301 -21.41 -0.21 -12.01
C GLU A 301 -20.52 0.99 -12.28
N ALA A 302 -19.38 1.07 -11.61
CA ALA A 302 -18.39 2.13 -11.82
C ALA A 302 -17.86 2.11 -13.26
N GLU A 303 -17.63 0.92 -13.84
CA GLU A 303 -17.17 0.77 -15.23
C GLU A 303 -18.25 1.19 -16.24
N CYS A 304 -19.51 0.86 -16.01
CA CYS A 304 -20.61 1.37 -16.83
C CYS A 304 -20.65 2.90 -16.83
N LYS A 305 -20.47 3.54 -15.64
CA LYS A 305 -20.38 5.01 -15.54
C LYS A 305 -19.20 5.57 -16.31
N ARG A 306 -18.01 4.94 -16.24
CA ARG A 306 -16.80 5.35 -16.99
C ARG A 306 -17.01 5.28 -18.50
N GLN A 307 -17.72 4.26 -18.96
CA GLN A 307 -18.02 4.09 -20.39
C GLN A 307 -19.27 4.87 -20.87
N GLY A 308 -19.95 5.62 -19.99
CA GLY A 308 -21.17 6.35 -20.32
C GLY A 308 -22.38 5.44 -20.62
N LEU A 309 -22.35 4.20 -20.10
CA LEU A 309 -23.43 3.22 -20.26
C LEU A 309 -24.46 3.36 -19.15
N SER A 310 -25.73 3.05 -19.46
CA SER A 310 -26.77 2.94 -18.43
C SER A 310 -26.48 1.76 -17.49
N ILE A 311 -26.78 1.95 -16.19
CA ILE A 311 -26.56 0.92 -15.16
C ILE A 311 -27.70 -0.10 -15.24
N THR A 312 -27.52 -1.11 -16.10
CA THR A 312 -28.44 -2.23 -16.25
C THR A 312 -27.71 -3.55 -15.99
N PRO A 313 -28.42 -4.62 -15.57
CA PRO A 313 -27.80 -5.94 -15.41
C PRO A 313 -27.08 -6.42 -16.67
N VAL A 314 -27.64 -6.16 -17.83
CA VAL A 314 -27.06 -6.53 -19.14
C VAL A 314 -25.73 -5.80 -19.37
N ASN A 315 -25.69 -4.47 -19.13
CA ASN A 315 -24.46 -3.70 -19.31
C ASN A 315 -23.40 -4.06 -18.26
N LYS A 316 -23.79 -4.26 -16.98
CA LYS A 316 -22.87 -4.77 -15.94
C LYS A 316 -22.26 -6.11 -16.35
N ARG A 317 -23.07 -7.04 -16.85
CA ARG A 317 -22.58 -8.34 -17.34
C ARG A 317 -21.63 -8.18 -18.52
N ASN A 318 -21.93 -7.30 -19.46
CA ASN A 318 -21.09 -7.06 -20.63
C ASN A 318 -19.72 -6.48 -20.27
N VAL A 319 -19.65 -5.52 -19.34
CA VAL A 319 -18.36 -4.94 -18.91
C VAL A 319 -17.53 -5.90 -18.07
N LEU A 320 -18.16 -6.83 -17.34
CA LEU A 320 -17.47 -7.88 -16.58
C LEU A 320 -16.93 -8.99 -17.50
N GLY A 321 -17.70 -9.37 -18.53
CA GLY A 321 -17.30 -10.45 -19.41
C GLY A 321 -16.89 -11.71 -18.64
N LYS A 322 -15.66 -12.15 -18.82
CA LYS A 322 -15.10 -13.36 -18.15
C LYS A 322 -14.90 -13.20 -16.65
N ALA A 323 -14.74 -11.97 -16.14
CA ALA A 323 -14.50 -11.72 -14.72
C ALA A 323 -15.66 -12.22 -13.84
N LEU A 324 -16.90 -12.21 -14.34
CA LEU A 324 -18.06 -12.76 -13.64
C LEU A 324 -17.89 -14.24 -13.28
N TYR A 325 -17.31 -15.01 -14.18
CA TYR A 325 -17.08 -16.46 -14.00
C TYR A 325 -15.83 -16.80 -13.16
N LEU A 326 -15.11 -15.81 -12.67
CA LEU A 326 -14.05 -16.01 -11.69
C LEU A 326 -14.57 -15.98 -10.26
N VAL A 327 -15.77 -15.47 -10.04
CA VAL A 327 -16.44 -15.48 -8.74
C VAL A 327 -16.96 -16.89 -8.45
N ARG A 328 -16.68 -17.39 -7.26
CA ARG A 328 -16.98 -18.78 -6.86
C ARG A 328 -18.38 -18.92 -6.28
N ILE A 329 -19.38 -18.41 -6.98
CA ILE A 329 -20.78 -18.35 -6.53
C ILE A 329 -21.27 -19.68 -5.94
N PRO A 330 -20.99 -20.88 -6.53
CA PRO A 330 -21.46 -22.16 -5.97
C PRO A 330 -20.82 -22.54 -4.62
N THR A 331 -19.86 -21.76 -4.14
CA THR A 331 -19.21 -21.98 -2.83
C THR A 331 -19.80 -21.15 -1.70
N MET A 332 -20.71 -20.23 -2.00
CA MET A 332 -21.54 -19.51 -1.02
C MET A 332 -22.44 -20.49 -0.27
N THR A 333 -23.03 -20.08 0.83
CA THR A 333 -24.15 -20.81 1.41
C THR A 333 -25.40 -20.62 0.55
N LEU A 334 -26.37 -21.56 0.65
CA LEU A 334 -27.66 -21.42 -0.06
C LEU A 334 -28.36 -20.10 0.30
N GLU A 335 -28.28 -19.69 1.56
CA GLU A 335 -28.87 -18.45 2.06
C GLU A 335 -28.20 -17.21 1.47
N GLU A 336 -26.85 -17.16 1.47
CA GLU A 336 -26.06 -16.06 0.85
C GLU A 336 -26.36 -15.97 -0.64
N PHE A 337 -26.46 -17.09 -1.36
CA PHE A 337 -26.81 -17.12 -2.77
C PHE A 337 -28.24 -16.62 -3.02
N ALA A 338 -29.21 -17.16 -2.28
CA ALA A 338 -30.63 -16.84 -2.47
C ALA A 338 -30.98 -15.38 -2.17
N ASN A 339 -30.32 -14.79 -1.14
CA ASN A 339 -30.56 -13.41 -0.72
C ASN A 339 -29.66 -12.37 -1.44
N GLY A 340 -28.63 -12.82 -2.14
CA GLY A 340 -27.65 -11.96 -2.84
C GLY A 340 -27.63 -12.22 -4.34
N ALA A 341 -26.78 -13.14 -4.79
CA ALA A 341 -26.48 -13.33 -6.20
C ALA A 341 -27.71 -13.71 -7.05
N ALA A 342 -28.63 -14.51 -6.52
CA ALA A 342 -29.84 -14.92 -7.22
C ALA A 342 -30.82 -13.77 -7.48
N GLN A 343 -30.76 -12.68 -6.69
CA GLN A 343 -31.65 -11.51 -6.81
C GLN A 343 -31.00 -10.34 -7.57
N SER A 344 -29.76 -10.49 -8.00
CA SER A 344 -28.99 -9.39 -8.63
C SER A 344 -29.32 -9.13 -10.09
N ASP A 345 -30.13 -9.98 -10.73
CA ASP A 345 -30.47 -9.97 -12.16
C ASP A 345 -29.26 -10.03 -13.11
N ILE A 346 -28.03 -10.19 -12.59
CA ILE A 346 -26.83 -10.31 -13.42
C ILE A 346 -26.65 -11.74 -13.97
N LEU A 347 -27.15 -12.74 -13.24
CA LEU A 347 -27.17 -14.14 -13.67
C LEU A 347 -28.36 -14.37 -14.60
N THR A 348 -28.20 -15.22 -15.59
CA THR A 348 -29.31 -15.69 -16.40
C THR A 348 -30.21 -16.60 -15.55
N LEU A 349 -31.48 -16.74 -15.97
CA LEU A 349 -32.43 -17.64 -15.33
C LEU A 349 -31.90 -19.10 -15.29
N GLU A 350 -31.20 -19.52 -16.35
CA GLU A 350 -30.62 -20.86 -16.45
C GLU A 350 -29.46 -21.04 -15.50
N GLU A 351 -28.56 -20.05 -15.37
CA GLU A 351 -27.47 -20.07 -14.39
C GLU A 351 -28.03 -20.12 -12.98
N THR A 352 -28.98 -19.25 -12.65
CA THR A 352 -29.63 -19.21 -11.33
C THR A 352 -30.29 -20.54 -10.99
N ARG A 353 -31.04 -21.13 -11.92
CA ARG A 353 -31.65 -22.45 -11.77
C ARG A 353 -30.60 -23.54 -11.55
N SER A 354 -29.55 -23.53 -12.36
CA SER A 354 -28.48 -24.55 -12.28
C SER A 354 -27.72 -24.45 -10.96
N ILE A 355 -27.48 -23.25 -10.44
CA ILE A 355 -26.84 -23.06 -9.14
C ILE A 355 -27.77 -23.51 -8.00
N PHE A 356 -29.10 -23.23 -8.04
CA PHE A 356 -30.02 -23.79 -7.06
C PHE A 356 -30.02 -25.32 -7.08
N LEU A 357 -30.00 -25.94 -8.25
CA LEU A 357 -29.89 -27.39 -8.38
C LEU A 357 -28.55 -27.93 -7.87
N TRP A 358 -27.47 -27.16 -8.02
CA TRP A 358 -26.18 -27.49 -7.42
C TRP A 358 -26.26 -27.64 -5.90
N TYR A 359 -27.01 -26.79 -5.21
CA TYR A 359 -27.19 -26.89 -3.76
C TYR A 359 -28.13 -28.04 -3.36
N THR A 360 -29.18 -28.30 -4.11
CA THR A 360 -30.32 -29.08 -3.65
C THR A 360 -30.48 -30.45 -4.32
N ALA A 361 -29.95 -30.63 -5.53
CA ALA A 361 -30.16 -31.88 -6.29
C ALA A 361 -29.14 -32.96 -5.93
N ALA A 362 -29.56 -34.21 -5.95
CA ALA A 362 -28.69 -35.38 -5.81
C ALA A 362 -27.69 -35.46 -6.98
N ASN A 363 -28.16 -35.27 -8.21
CA ASN A 363 -27.32 -35.20 -9.39
C ASN A 363 -27.05 -33.71 -9.71
N LYS A 364 -25.82 -33.29 -9.41
CA LYS A 364 -25.41 -31.90 -9.58
C LYS A 364 -25.15 -31.55 -11.04
N PRO A 365 -25.68 -30.44 -11.56
CA PRO A 365 -25.39 -30.00 -12.91
C PRO A 365 -23.93 -29.52 -13.03
N GLN A 366 -23.43 -29.49 -14.27
CA GLN A 366 -22.18 -28.83 -14.58
C GLN A 366 -22.39 -27.31 -14.56
N LEU A 367 -21.49 -26.58 -13.91
CA LEU A 367 -21.51 -25.12 -13.82
C LEU A 367 -20.26 -24.54 -14.47
N GLU A 368 -20.37 -23.33 -15.01
CA GLU A 368 -19.22 -22.57 -15.55
C GLU A 368 -18.42 -21.87 -14.43
N PHE A 369 -19.00 -21.75 -13.24
CA PHE A 369 -18.37 -21.13 -12.08
C PHE A 369 -17.44 -22.09 -11.34
N PRO A 370 -16.36 -21.62 -10.71
CA PRO A 370 -15.46 -22.47 -9.92
C PRO A 370 -16.18 -23.05 -8.70
N LEU A 371 -15.89 -24.33 -8.43
CA LEU A 371 -16.60 -25.13 -7.42
C LEU A 371 -15.81 -25.30 -6.11
N ILE A 372 -14.56 -24.84 -6.08
CA ILE A 372 -13.63 -25.01 -4.95
C ILE A 372 -13.54 -23.70 -4.18
N LYS A 373 -13.76 -23.75 -2.87
CA LYS A 373 -13.59 -22.59 -1.98
C LYS A 373 -12.16 -22.06 -2.04
N ARG A 374 -11.98 -20.73 -1.87
CA ARG A 374 -10.67 -20.14 -1.70
C ARG A 374 -10.00 -20.70 -0.45
N LYS A 375 -8.69 -20.84 -0.51
CA LYS A 375 -7.90 -21.29 0.64
C LYS A 375 -7.86 -20.24 1.74
N GLY A 376 -7.92 -18.96 1.37
CA GLY A 376 -7.68 -17.85 2.27
C GLY A 376 -6.25 -17.85 2.82
N LEU A 377 -6.02 -17.07 3.86
CA LEU A 377 -4.79 -17.08 4.62
C LEU A 377 -4.94 -18.00 5.85
N ALA A 378 -3.92 -18.82 6.11
CA ALA A 378 -3.86 -19.61 7.33
C ALA A 378 -3.33 -18.74 8.48
N PRO A 379 -4.09 -18.55 9.57
CA PRO A 379 -3.62 -17.77 10.71
C PRO A 379 -2.48 -18.50 11.43
N GLN A 380 -1.43 -17.75 11.74
CA GLN A 380 -0.33 -18.20 12.59
C GLN A 380 -0.60 -17.77 14.03
N ARG A 381 0.01 -18.50 15.00
CA ARG A 381 -0.16 -18.23 16.44
C ARG A 381 1.21 -18.06 17.09
N CYS A 382 1.43 -16.91 17.68
CA CYS A 382 2.58 -16.65 18.52
C CYS A 382 2.22 -16.90 19.99
N HIS A 383 2.68 -18.00 20.55
CA HIS A 383 2.48 -18.35 21.95
C HIS A 383 3.65 -17.83 22.78
N ARG A 384 3.38 -16.95 23.75
CA ARG A 384 4.42 -16.23 24.49
C ARG A 384 4.88 -16.88 25.80
N PHE A 385 4.26 -17.95 26.23
CA PHE A 385 4.63 -18.73 27.42
C PHE A 385 5.27 -20.06 27.04
N GLN A 386 6.31 -20.49 27.79
CA GLN A 386 7.00 -21.75 27.52
C GLN A 386 6.25 -22.99 28.00
N SER A 387 5.53 -22.84 29.10
CA SER A 387 4.87 -23.96 29.78
C SER A 387 3.36 -23.94 29.57
N SER A 388 2.73 -25.05 29.89
CA SER A 388 1.28 -25.21 29.90
C SER A 388 0.61 -24.19 30.84
N ALA A 389 -0.67 -23.93 30.60
CA ALA A 389 -1.47 -23.08 31.47
C ALA A 389 -1.52 -23.63 32.92
N TYR A 390 -1.38 -22.74 33.86
CA TYR A 390 -1.45 -23.03 35.28
C TYR A 390 -2.85 -22.78 35.83
N ARG A 391 -3.33 -23.68 36.71
CA ARG A 391 -4.55 -23.46 37.48
C ARG A 391 -4.24 -22.59 38.68
N SER A 392 -4.99 -21.48 38.86
CA SER A 392 -4.81 -20.58 39.97
C SER A 392 -6.14 -20.19 40.62
N ASN A 393 -6.14 -20.16 41.95
CA ASN A 393 -7.25 -19.60 42.72
C ASN A 393 -7.18 -18.07 42.83
N GLN A 394 -6.23 -17.44 42.21
CA GLN A 394 -5.94 -16.01 42.34
C GLN A 394 -6.29 -15.20 41.08
N TRP A 395 -6.27 -15.82 39.91
CA TRP A 395 -6.56 -15.12 38.67
C TRP A 395 -8.06 -14.96 38.46
N ARG A 396 -8.56 -13.77 38.69
CA ARG A 396 -10.00 -13.46 38.61
C ARG A 396 -10.26 -12.39 37.59
N TYR A 397 -11.27 -12.60 36.76
CA TYR A 397 -11.85 -11.56 35.92
C TYR A 397 -12.87 -10.75 36.73
N ARG A 398 -12.97 -9.51 36.55
CA ARG A 398 -14.00 -8.61 37.06
C ARG A 398 -13.90 -7.26 36.37
N GLY A 399 -13.85 -7.28 35.02
CA GLY A 399 -13.68 -6.06 34.23
C GLY A 399 -12.30 -5.39 34.38
N ARG A 400 -11.31 -6.10 34.95
CA ARG A 400 -9.91 -5.64 34.96
C ARG A 400 -9.27 -5.91 33.61
N CYS A 401 -8.32 -5.07 33.24
CA CYS A 401 -7.62 -5.14 31.98
C CYS A 401 -6.35 -6.01 32.10
N ASP A 402 -6.25 -7.02 31.28
CA ASP A 402 -5.01 -7.72 30.98
C ASP A 402 -4.39 -7.11 29.73
N SER A 403 -3.11 -6.74 29.77
CA SER A 403 -2.49 -6.03 28.68
C SER A 403 -1.01 -6.36 28.56
N ILE A 404 -0.52 -6.46 27.31
CA ILE A 404 0.87 -6.69 26.99
C ILE A 404 1.27 -5.83 25.78
N GLN A 405 2.50 -5.34 25.74
CA GLN A 405 3.06 -4.67 24.58
C GLN A 405 3.90 -5.65 23.76
N PHE A 406 3.87 -5.49 22.46
CA PHE A 406 4.69 -6.27 21.53
C PHE A 406 5.20 -5.39 20.38
N ALA A 407 6.33 -5.78 19.81
CA ALA A 407 6.85 -5.32 18.53
C ALA A 407 7.23 -6.53 17.68
N VAL A 408 7.35 -6.33 16.37
CA VAL A 408 7.67 -7.38 15.39
C VAL A 408 8.83 -6.96 14.50
N ASP A 409 9.63 -7.91 14.03
CA ASP A 409 10.77 -7.67 13.14
C ASP A 409 10.41 -7.43 11.68
N LYS A 410 9.14 -7.52 11.33
CA LYS A 410 8.59 -7.23 10.00
C LYS A 410 7.10 -6.92 10.07
N ARG A 411 6.56 -6.30 9.02
CA ARG A 411 5.13 -6.02 8.90
C ARG A 411 4.32 -7.31 8.91
N ILE A 412 3.26 -7.35 9.71
CA ILE A 412 2.28 -8.43 9.79
C ILE A 412 0.88 -7.86 10.00
N PHE A 413 -0.13 -8.74 10.03
CA PHE A 413 -1.51 -8.37 10.31
C PHE A 413 -2.00 -9.13 11.53
N ILE A 414 -2.31 -8.43 12.63
CA ILE A 414 -2.91 -9.02 13.84
C ILE A 414 -4.38 -9.26 13.59
N ALA A 415 -4.81 -10.51 13.68
CA ALA A 415 -6.18 -10.94 13.42
C ALA A 415 -6.99 -11.16 14.69
N GLY A 416 -6.34 -11.49 15.81
CA GLY A 416 -7.03 -11.78 17.06
C GLY A 416 -6.09 -12.20 18.17
N LEU A 417 -6.68 -12.65 19.27
CA LEU A 417 -5.98 -13.12 20.47
C LEU A 417 -6.43 -14.54 20.83
N GLY A 418 -5.54 -15.35 21.37
CA GLY A 418 -5.90 -16.54 22.11
C GLY A 418 -5.92 -16.23 23.61
N LEU A 419 -6.98 -16.57 24.30
CA LEU A 419 -7.19 -16.27 25.73
C LEU A 419 -7.38 -17.57 26.51
N TYR A 420 -6.90 -17.58 27.75
CA TYR A 420 -7.23 -18.67 28.65
C TYR A 420 -8.67 -18.57 29.15
N GLY A 421 -9.32 -19.72 29.33
CA GLY A 421 -10.66 -19.83 29.85
C GLY A 421 -10.71 -20.31 31.31
N SER A 422 -11.89 -20.75 31.75
CA SER A 422 -12.18 -21.17 33.11
C SER A 422 -11.33 -22.36 33.58
N SER A 423 -10.77 -22.24 34.78
CA SER A 423 -10.09 -23.35 35.47
C SER A 423 -11.02 -24.18 36.37
N CYS A 424 -12.30 -23.80 36.46
CA CYS A 424 -13.31 -24.43 37.33
C CYS A 424 -14.42 -25.16 36.57
N GLY A 425 -14.24 -25.44 35.27
CA GLY A 425 -15.22 -26.10 34.43
C GLY A 425 -15.76 -25.18 33.31
N LYS A 426 -16.88 -25.58 32.72
CA LYS A 426 -17.47 -24.82 31.61
C LYS A 426 -18.01 -23.48 32.08
N ALA A 427 -17.60 -22.41 31.39
CA ALA A 427 -18.05 -21.04 31.69
C ALA A 427 -18.12 -20.19 30.41
N GLU A 428 -19.03 -19.23 30.38
CA GLU A 428 -19.11 -18.20 29.33
C GLU A 428 -18.40 -16.93 29.79
N TYR A 429 -17.64 -16.32 28.90
CA TYR A 429 -16.98 -15.04 29.11
C TYR A 429 -17.45 -14.03 28.07
N SER A 430 -17.83 -12.84 28.54
CA SER A 430 -17.88 -11.64 27.70
C SER A 430 -16.48 -11.05 27.64
N VAL A 431 -16.01 -10.69 26.48
CA VAL A 431 -14.65 -10.18 26.29
C VAL A 431 -14.63 -8.96 25.38
N LYS A 432 -13.92 -7.93 25.84
CA LYS A 432 -13.53 -6.79 25.02
C LYS A 432 -12.05 -6.91 24.73
N ILE A 433 -11.67 -6.97 23.44
CA ILE A 433 -10.28 -6.92 23.00
C ILE A 433 -9.99 -5.60 22.31
N GLU A 434 -8.77 -5.09 22.50
CA GLU A 434 -8.30 -3.86 21.88
C GLU A 434 -6.86 -4.03 21.36
N LEU A 435 -6.57 -3.39 20.24
CA LEU A 435 -5.21 -3.17 19.73
C LEU A 435 -4.98 -1.67 19.66
N LYS A 436 -3.88 -1.21 20.27
CA LYS A 436 -3.55 0.21 20.40
C LYS A 436 -2.14 0.49 19.87
N ARG A 437 -1.94 1.70 19.38
CA ARG A 437 -0.61 2.26 19.10
C ARG A 437 -0.50 3.62 19.80
N GLN A 438 0.49 3.78 20.69
CA GLN A 438 0.69 5.02 21.45
C GLN A 438 -0.59 5.55 22.14
N GLY A 439 -1.40 4.65 22.69
CA GLY A 439 -2.67 4.97 23.34
C GLY A 439 -3.88 5.12 22.41
N ALA A 440 -3.69 5.29 21.11
CA ALA A 440 -4.78 5.32 20.13
C ALA A 440 -5.28 3.91 19.81
N VAL A 441 -6.59 3.69 19.86
CA VAL A 441 -7.24 2.42 19.53
C VAL A 441 -7.29 2.27 18.01
N LEU A 442 -6.63 1.24 17.48
CA LEU A 442 -6.64 0.88 16.06
C LEU A 442 -7.79 -0.08 15.72
N ALA A 443 -8.05 -1.03 16.61
CA ALA A 443 -9.17 -1.95 16.49
C ALA A 443 -9.66 -2.38 17.88
N GLN A 444 -10.94 -2.69 17.96
CA GLN A 444 -11.56 -3.29 19.13
C GLN A 444 -12.70 -4.22 18.70
N ASN A 445 -12.98 -5.21 19.55
CA ASN A 445 -14.17 -6.04 19.38
C ASN A 445 -14.75 -6.40 20.76
N LEU A 446 -16.07 -6.44 20.84
CA LEU A 446 -16.83 -6.92 22.00
C LEU A 446 -17.53 -8.23 21.59
N THR A 447 -17.10 -9.34 22.16
CA THR A 447 -17.58 -10.66 21.78
C THR A 447 -17.71 -11.57 23.00
N LYS A 448 -18.06 -12.82 22.78
CA LYS A 448 -18.17 -13.85 23.81
C LYS A 448 -17.47 -15.10 23.38
N PHE A 449 -16.97 -15.86 24.35
CA PHE A 449 -16.53 -17.23 24.11
C PHE A 449 -16.95 -18.16 25.25
N VAL A 450 -17.10 -19.43 24.94
CA VAL A 450 -17.43 -20.45 25.92
C VAL A 450 -16.18 -21.31 26.16
N SER A 451 -15.68 -21.28 27.40
CA SER A 451 -14.64 -22.19 27.87
C SER A 451 -15.25 -23.52 28.23
N ASP A 452 -14.59 -24.59 27.81
CA ASP A 452 -14.96 -25.99 28.15
C ASP A 452 -14.35 -26.47 29.49
N GLY A 453 -13.56 -25.60 30.15
CA GLY A 453 -12.83 -25.94 31.38
C GLY A 453 -11.46 -26.54 31.15
N SER A 454 -11.04 -26.68 29.89
CA SER A 454 -9.68 -27.11 29.54
C SER A 454 -8.65 -26.00 29.70
N SER A 455 -7.39 -26.36 29.72
CA SER A 455 -6.25 -25.45 29.71
C SER A 455 -5.90 -24.89 28.32
N ASN A 456 -6.74 -25.20 27.33
CA ASN A 456 -6.56 -24.67 25.98
C ASN A 456 -6.84 -23.17 25.90
N THR A 457 -6.37 -22.55 24.83
CA THR A 457 -6.69 -21.17 24.50
C THR A 457 -7.94 -21.09 23.64
N PHE A 458 -8.73 -20.04 23.84
CA PHE A 458 -9.94 -19.74 23.09
C PHE A 458 -9.70 -18.51 22.22
N SER A 459 -9.91 -18.65 20.91
CA SER A 459 -9.65 -17.58 19.97
C SER A 459 -10.75 -16.54 19.98
N VAL A 460 -10.36 -15.28 20.06
CA VAL A 460 -11.22 -14.11 19.87
C VAL A 460 -10.63 -13.24 18.78
N TRP A 461 -11.46 -12.73 17.88
CA TRP A 461 -11.03 -12.12 16.64
C TRP A 461 -11.40 -10.63 16.60
N PHE A 462 -10.55 -9.83 15.99
CA PHE A 462 -10.95 -8.51 15.51
C PHE A 462 -11.89 -8.67 14.32
N GLU A 463 -12.69 -7.66 14.05
CA GLU A 463 -13.59 -7.65 12.88
C GLU A 463 -12.79 -7.78 11.57
N HIS A 464 -11.68 -7.05 11.51
CA HIS A 464 -10.72 -7.13 10.40
C HIS A 464 -9.29 -7.24 10.95
N PRO A 465 -8.39 -7.95 10.25
CA PRO A 465 -6.97 -7.97 10.61
C PRO A 465 -6.38 -6.55 10.55
N VAL A 466 -5.50 -6.23 11.49
CA VAL A 466 -4.90 -4.91 11.64
C VAL A 466 -3.44 -4.95 11.28
N GLN A 467 -3.03 -4.12 10.33
CA GLN A 467 -1.63 -3.98 9.94
C GLN A 467 -0.80 -3.40 11.09
N VAL A 468 0.30 -4.04 11.41
CA VAL A 468 1.30 -3.58 12.37
C VAL A 468 2.66 -3.49 11.70
N GLU A 469 3.34 -2.37 11.95
CA GLU A 469 4.61 -2.06 11.31
C GLU A 469 5.79 -2.65 12.06
N GLN A 470 6.86 -2.91 11.33
CA GLN A 470 8.13 -3.37 11.85
C GLN A 470 8.67 -2.41 12.93
N ASP A 471 9.33 -2.96 13.94
CA ASP A 471 10.06 -2.26 15.01
C ASP A 471 9.22 -1.18 15.74
N THR A 472 7.90 -1.33 15.71
CA THR A 472 6.96 -0.43 16.38
C THR A 472 6.22 -1.18 17.48
N PHE A 473 6.17 -0.60 18.70
CA PHE A 473 5.42 -1.20 19.81
C PHE A 473 3.93 -0.91 19.73
N TYR A 474 3.16 -1.97 19.87
CA TYR A 474 1.70 -1.97 19.97
C TYR A 474 1.28 -2.58 21.29
N THR A 475 0.10 -2.20 21.78
CA THR A 475 -0.47 -2.75 23.00
C THR A 475 -1.72 -3.55 22.64
N VAL A 476 -1.77 -4.82 23.03
CA VAL A 476 -2.99 -5.61 23.02
C VAL A 476 -3.54 -5.70 24.42
N SER A 477 -4.87 -5.56 24.54
CA SER A 477 -5.59 -5.61 25.81
C SER A 477 -6.78 -6.55 25.69
N ALA A 478 -7.10 -7.23 26.78
CA ALA A 478 -8.29 -8.05 26.93
C ALA A 478 -8.94 -7.75 28.28
N ILE A 479 -10.24 -7.42 28.27
CA ILE A 479 -11.07 -7.26 29.44
C ILE A 479 -12.09 -8.37 29.40
N LEU A 480 -11.97 -9.32 30.35
CA LEU A 480 -12.87 -10.45 30.46
C LEU A 480 -13.82 -10.22 31.63
N ASP A 481 -15.08 -10.58 31.42
CA ASP A 481 -16.11 -10.60 32.46
C ASP A 481 -16.74 -11.99 32.50
N GLY A 482 -16.61 -12.64 33.67
CA GLY A 482 -17.09 -13.99 33.93
C GLY A 482 -16.98 -14.30 35.41
N ASN A 483 -17.73 -15.30 35.89
CA ASN A 483 -17.83 -15.64 37.29
C ASN A 483 -16.76 -16.62 37.78
N GLU A 484 -16.04 -17.27 36.86
CA GLU A 484 -15.12 -18.34 37.17
C GLU A 484 -13.65 -17.86 37.18
N LEU A 485 -12.82 -18.58 37.95
CA LEU A 485 -11.37 -18.41 37.90
C LEU A 485 -10.82 -18.93 36.57
N SER A 486 -9.81 -18.26 36.03
CA SER A 486 -9.18 -18.71 34.79
C SER A 486 -7.86 -19.42 35.01
N TYR A 487 -7.44 -20.13 33.94
CA TYR A 487 -6.04 -20.47 33.76
C TYR A 487 -5.21 -19.20 33.52
N PHE A 488 -3.91 -19.29 33.71
CA PHE A 488 -2.93 -18.25 33.40
C PHE A 488 -1.61 -18.89 32.96
N GLY A 489 -0.81 -18.13 32.22
CA GLY A 489 0.52 -18.58 31.80
C GLY A 489 1.61 -18.12 32.74
N GLN A 490 2.72 -18.84 32.75
CA GLN A 490 3.98 -18.51 33.43
C GLN A 490 5.16 -18.76 32.48
N GLU A 491 6.36 -18.39 32.93
CA GLU A 491 7.59 -18.56 32.14
C GLU A 491 7.52 -17.87 30.78
N GLY A 492 7.01 -16.65 30.79
CA GLY A 492 6.88 -15.84 29.58
C GLY A 492 8.22 -15.40 29.05
N MET A 493 8.28 -15.29 27.73
CA MET A 493 9.49 -14.91 26.99
C MET A 493 9.41 -13.45 26.55
N THR A 494 10.55 -12.76 26.61
CA THR A 494 10.71 -11.40 26.07
C THR A 494 10.81 -11.39 24.55
N GLU A 495 11.22 -12.51 23.96
CA GLU A 495 11.34 -12.68 22.52
C GLU A 495 10.86 -14.07 22.12
N VAL A 496 10.05 -14.15 21.05
CA VAL A 496 9.50 -15.39 20.51
C VAL A 496 9.58 -15.38 19.01
N GLN A 497 10.20 -16.40 18.44
CA GLN A 497 10.19 -16.61 17.00
C GLN A 497 9.02 -17.49 16.59
N CYS A 498 8.15 -16.98 15.72
CA CYS A 498 7.01 -17.68 15.13
C CYS A 498 7.15 -17.75 13.62
N GLY A 499 7.56 -18.90 13.10
CA GLY A 499 7.85 -19.04 11.69
C GLY A 499 8.98 -18.10 11.24
N LYS A 500 8.65 -17.14 10.39
CA LYS A 500 9.60 -16.12 9.89
C LYS A 500 9.50 -14.77 10.62
N VAL A 501 8.71 -14.67 11.67
CA VAL A 501 8.43 -13.43 12.42
C VAL A 501 8.97 -13.57 13.83
N THR A 502 9.72 -12.56 14.29
CA THR A 502 10.19 -12.45 15.66
C THR A 502 9.36 -11.41 16.40
N PHE A 503 8.74 -11.84 17.51
CA PHE A 503 8.00 -10.98 18.42
C PHE A 503 8.84 -10.61 19.62
N GLN A 504 8.84 -9.33 19.99
CA GLN A 504 9.40 -8.83 21.24
C GLN A 504 8.26 -8.40 22.16
N PHE A 505 8.31 -8.80 23.43
CA PHE A 505 7.27 -8.50 24.42
C PHE A 505 7.82 -7.64 25.55
N GLN A 506 7.02 -6.68 26.01
CA GLN A 506 7.28 -5.90 27.23
C GLN A 506 5.99 -5.62 28.01
N CYS A 507 6.14 -5.32 29.31
CA CYS A 507 5.01 -5.01 30.17
C CYS A 507 4.28 -3.74 29.69
N SER A 508 2.96 -3.74 29.86
CA SER A 508 2.11 -2.60 29.54
C SER A 508 1.62 -1.93 30.83
N SER A 509 1.64 -0.60 30.87
CA SER A 509 1.02 0.20 31.94
C SER A 509 -0.50 0.08 31.97
N ASP A 510 -1.13 -0.34 30.87
CA ASP A 510 -2.59 -0.55 30.79
C ASP A 510 -3.05 -1.79 31.53
N SER A 511 -2.13 -2.68 31.93
CA SER A 511 -2.47 -3.91 32.67
C SER A 511 -2.83 -3.60 34.12
N THR A 512 -4.09 -3.83 34.49
CA THR A 512 -4.60 -3.65 35.84
C THR A 512 -4.89 -4.98 36.56
N ASN A 513 -4.74 -6.10 35.86
CA ASN A 513 -4.97 -7.45 36.37
C ASN A 513 -3.68 -8.26 36.65
N GLY A 514 -2.50 -7.64 36.45
CA GLY A 514 -1.22 -8.29 36.76
C GLY A 514 -0.57 -9.03 35.59
N THR A 515 -1.15 -9.01 34.40
CA THR A 515 -0.51 -9.56 33.19
C THR A 515 0.73 -8.76 32.86
N GLY A 516 1.84 -9.46 32.65
CA GLY A 516 3.12 -8.95 32.24
C GLY A 516 3.85 -9.98 31.37
N VAL A 517 5.15 -9.75 31.10
CA VAL A 517 5.95 -10.65 30.28
C VAL A 517 6.03 -12.04 30.92
N GLN A 518 6.30 -12.12 32.23
CA GLN A 518 6.57 -13.38 32.93
C GLN A 518 5.34 -14.24 33.17
N GLY A 519 4.15 -13.66 33.17
CA GLY A 519 2.92 -14.43 33.44
C GLY A 519 1.65 -13.66 33.22
N GLY A 520 0.52 -14.37 33.22
CA GLY A 520 -0.81 -13.79 33.13
C GLY A 520 -1.67 -14.31 31.99
N GLN A 521 -2.51 -13.44 31.47
CA GLN A 521 -3.44 -13.67 30.37
C GLN A 521 -2.79 -13.32 29.01
N ILE A 522 -3.53 -13.45 27.93
CA ILE A 522 -3.14 -13.21 26.53
C ILE A 522 -1.94 -14.10 26.15
N PRO A 523 -2.09 -15.43 26.19
CA PRO A 523 -1.02 -16.36 25.84
C PRO A 523 -0.66 -16.31 24.35
N GLU A 524 -1.60 -15.95 23.47
CA GLU A 524 -1.37 -16.00 22.03
C GLU A 524 -1.77 -14.72 21.30
N LEU A 525 -0.95 -14.34 20.34
CA LEU A 525 -1.30 -13.42 19.26
C LEU A 525 -1.58 -14.24 17.99
N ILE A 526 -2.71 -13.97 17.35
CA ILE A 526 -3.12 -14.61 16.10
C ILE A 526 -2.87 -13.60 14.96
N PHE A 527 -2.12 -14.03 13.94
CA PHE A 527 -1.66 -13.10 12.90
C PHE A 527 -1.53 -13.75 11.52
N TYR A 528 -1.45 -12.94 10.48
CA TYR A 528 -1.04 -13.29 9.12
C TYR A 528 0.30 -12.60 8.79
N ALA A 529 1.20 -13.32 8.09
CA ALA A 529 2.52 -12.84 7.65
C ALA A 529 2.87 -13.39 6.27
#